data_f64832894e356c7861d063fbdf5d043e
#
_entry.id   f64832894e356c7861d063fbdf5d043e
#
_cell.length_a   1.000
_cell.length_b   1.000
_cell.length_c   1.000
_cell.angle_alpha   90.00
_cell.angle_beta   90.00
_cell.angle_gamma   90.00
#
_symmetry.space_group_name_H-M   'P 1'
#
loop_
_entity.id
_entity.type
_entity.pdbx_description
1 polymer ?
#
loop_
_entity_poly.entity_id
_entity_poly.type
_entity_poly.pdbx_seq_one_letter_code
_entity_poly.pdbx_strand_id
1 'polypeptide(L)'
;MRAVNKLARYTCGVENRMKDFEPKIVCFLCKWCTYSGADLAGTSRMKYPPNGVVIKTLCSSRVDPQHVLLAFSEGCDGVFIGGCHPGDCHYQSGNYKTKRRVILLKKVLEQLGLNPSRLRLEWISASEGKKFANTMKEFTDHINKLGPIPKIDCS
;
A
#
# COMPACT_ATOMS: atom_id res chain seq x y z
N MET A 1 -34.40 -2.45 -19.25
CA MET A 1 -33.34 -2.29 -20.25
C MET A 1 -32.24 -1.24 -19.92
N ARG A 2 -32.36 -0.40 -18.87
CA ARG A 2 -31.31 0.61 -18.50
C ARG A 2 -30.16 0.09 -17.62
N ALA A 3 -30.33 -1.02 -16.90
CA ALA A 3 -29.32 -1.57 -15.99
C ALA A 3 -28.19 -2.35 -16.70
N VAL A 4 -28.49 -3.01 -17.81
CA VAL A 4 -27.51 -3.82 -18.57
C VAL A 4 -26.47 -2.94 -19.28
N ASN A 5 -26.83 -1.73 -19.67
CA ASN A 5 -25.92 -0.79 -20.34
C ASN A 5 -24.91 -0.13 -19.38
N LYS A 6 -25.18 -0.14 -18.06
CA LYS A 6 -24.27 0.39 -17.05
C LYS A 6 -23.11 -0.58 -16.78
N LEU A 7 -23.41 -1.89 -16.76
CA LEU A 7 -22.38 -2.94 -16.61
C LEU A 7 -21.40 -2.99 -17.80
N ALA A 8 -21.88 -2.80 -19.01
CA ALA A 8 -21.04 -2.81 -20.22
C ALA A 8 -20.04 -1.63 -20.28
N ARG A 9 -20.38 -0.47 -19.68
CA ARG A 9 -19.44 0.66 -19.57
C ARG A 9 -18.36 0.43 -18.50
N TYR A 10 -18.66 -0.37 -17.49
CA TYR A 10 -17.68 -0.76 -16.45
C TYR A 10 -16.61 -1.72 -17.02
N THR A 11 -17.01 -2.67 -17.87
CA THR A 11 -16.08 -3.63 -18.47
C THR A 11 -15.16 -2.98 -19.51
N CYS A 12 -15.66 -2.06 -20.34
CA CYS A 12 -14.87 -1.40 -21.38
C CYS A 12 -13.77 -0.50 -20.83
N GLY A 13 -13.99 0.19 -19.71
CA GLY A 13 -12.97 1.03 -19.05
C GLY A 13 -11.89 0.23 -18.32
N VAL A 14 -12.21 -0.98 -17.87
CA VAL A 14 -11.28 -1.87 -17.16
C VAL A 14 -10.38 -2.61 -18.17
N GLU A 15 -10.91 -3.09 -19.29
CA GLU A 15 -10.14 -3.79 -20.32
C GLU A 15 -9.05 -2.91 -20.97
N ASN A 16 -9.37 -1.63 -21.22
CA ASN A 16 -8.42 -0.71 -21.83
C ASN A 16 -7.32 -0.27 -20.84
N ARG A 17 -7.56 -0.37 -19.52
CA ARG A 17 -6.60 -0.04 -18.47
C ARG A 17 -5.68 -1.24 -18.12
N MET A 18 -6.02 -2.45 -18.55
CA MET A 18 -5.24 -3.66 -18.29
C MET A 18 -4.04 -3.82 -19.23
N LYS A 19 -4.05 -3.22 -20.41
CA LYS A 19 -2.97 -3.37 -21.41
C LYS A 19 -1.69 -2.61 -21.03
N ASP A 20 -1.80 -1.48 -20.29
CA ASP A 20 -0.69 -0.64 -19.85
C ASP A 20 -0.85 -0.27 -18.36
N PHE A 21 -1.23 -1.26 -17.53
CA PHE A 21 -1.49 -1.00 -16.11
C PHE A 21 -0.19 -0.84 -15.34
N GLU A 22 0.08 0.38 -14.87
CA GLU A 22 1.11 0.68 -13.90
C GLU A 22 0.48 0.92 -12.52
N PRO A 23 0.79 0.08 -11.51
CA PRO A 23 0.24 0.24 -10.17
C PRO A 23 0.65 1.56 -9.52
N LYS A 24 -0.29 2.27 -8.95
CA LYS A 24 -0.03 3.42 -8.08
C LYS A 24 -0.03 2.95 -6.62
N ILE A 25 1.11 2.99 -5.98
CA ILE A 25 1.29 2.51 -4.61
C ILE A 25 1.66 3.68 -3.71
N VAL A 26 0.96 3.87 -2.59
CA VAL A 26 1.35 4.81 -1.54
C VAL A 26 2.04 4.05 -0.42
N CYS A 27 3.23 4.50 -0.04
CA CYS A 27 4.08 3.89 0.96
C CYS A 27 4.23 4.79 2.18
N PHE A 28 3.58 4.46 3.29
CA PHE A 28 3.81 5.13 4.58
C PHE A 28 4.96 4.47 5.31
N LEU A 29 6.10 5.16 5.42
CA LEU A 29 7.32 4.60 5.97
C LEU A 29 7.71 5.29 7.28
N CYS A 30 7.93 4.50 8.34
CA CYS A 30 8.44 5.00 9.61
C CYS A 30 9.86 5.56 9.43
N LYS A 31 10.07 6.81 9.89
CA LYS A 31 11.34 7.54 9.79
C LYS A 31 12.52 6.75 10.37
N TRP A 32 12.31 6.09 11.50
CA TRP A 32 13.38 5.50 12.30
C TRP A 32 13.86 4.13 11.80
N CYS A 33 13.05 3.47 10.97
CA CYS A 33 13.36 2.12 10.49
C CYS A 33 13.14 1.97 8.99
N THR A 34 11.91 1.75 8.53
CA THR A 34 11.63 1.39 7.13
C THR A 34 12.04 2.48 6.13
N TYR A 35 11.91 3.76 6.48
CA TYR A 35 12.39 4.84 5.62
C TYR A 35 13.92 4.82 5.48
N SER A 36 14.64 4.62 6.60
CA SER A 36 16.10 4.48 6.56
C SER A 36 16.53 3.23 5.79
N GLY A 37 15.77 2.12 5.88
CA GLY A 37 15.97 0.92 5.06
C GLY A 37 15.74 1.19 3.57
N ALA A 38 14.75 2.00 3.24
CA ALA A 38 14.50 2.43 1.86
C ALA A 38 15.62 3.33 1.32
N ASP A 39 16.13 4.24 2.16
CA ASP A 39 17.27 5.10 1.85
C ASP A 39 18.54 4.29 1.62
N LEU A 40 18.80 3.29 2.48
CA LEU A 40 19.89 2.33 2.29
C LEU A 40 19.76 1.55 0.98
N ALA A 41 18.55 1.12 0.61
CA ALA A 41 18.33 0.44 -0.67
C ALA A 41 18.63 1.36 -1.85
N GLY A 42 18.25 2.63 -1.78
CA GLY A 42 18.54 3.64 -2.80
C GLY A 42 20.04 3.95 -2.92
N THR A 43 20.71 4.22 -1.81
CA THR A 43 22.16 4.52 -1.77
C THR A 43 23.00 3.33 -2.21
N SER A 44 22.57 2.10 -1.90
CA SER A 44 23.20 0.86 -2.38
C SER A 44 22.80 0.49 -3.81
N ARG A 45 22.06 1.34 -4.52
CA ARG A 45 21.62 1.15 -5.92
C ARG A 45 20.87 -0.17 -6.14
N MET A 46 20.12 -0.63 -5.13
CA MET A 46 19.26 -1.81 -5.27
C MET A 46 18.09 -1.50 -6.18
N LYS A 47 17.86 -2.35 -7.18
CA LYS A 47 16.78 -2.16 -8.15
C LYS A 47 15.47 -2.70 -7.60
N TYR A 48 14.43 -1.85 -7.57
CA TYR A 48 13.05 -2.20 -7.30
C TYR A 48 12.10 -1.28 -8.11
N PRO A 49 10.84 -1.67 -8.34
CA PRO A 49 9.91 -0.88 -9.15
C PRO A 49 9.67 0.52 -8.58
N PRO A 50 9.64 1.58 -9.42
CA PRO A 50 9.47 2.97 -8.97
C PRO A 50 8.01 3.35 -8.66
N ASN A 51 7.10 2.39 -8.60
CA ASN A 51 5.66 2.59 -8.45
C ASN A 51 5.22 3.09 -7.07
N GLY A 52 6.13 3.14 -6.09
CA GLY A 52 5.85 3.54 -4.72
C GLY A 52 6.10 5.02 -4.45
N VAL A 53 5.05 5.80 -4.18
CA VAL A 53 5.17 7.16 -3.64
C VAL A 53 5.37 7.08 -2.13
N VAL A 54 6.53 7.56 -1.66
CA VAL A 54 6.91 7.46 -0.24
C VAL A 54 6.43 8.66 0.55
N ILE A 55 5.68 8.39 1.60
CA ILE A 55 5.29 9.37 2.64
C ILE A 55 6.01 8.99 3.94
N LYS A 56 6.97 9.82 4.33
CA LYS A 56 7.70 9.62 5.58
C LYS A 56 6.86 10.03 6.78
N THR A 57 6.68 9.10 7.73
CA THR A 57 5.96 9.34 8.98
C THR A 57 6.91 9.19 10.18
N LEU A 58 6.64 9.90 11.26
CA LEU A 58 7.46 9.77 12.49
C LEU A 58 7.41 8.36 13.07
N CYS A 59 6.25 7.73 13.00
CA CYS A 59 6.02 6.35 13.42
C CYS A 59 4.90 5.74 12.58
N SER A 60 4.95 4.45 12.33
CA SER A 60 3.86 3.75 11.64
C SER A 60 2.49 3.90 12.34
N SER A 61 2.49 4.11 13.68
CA SER A 61 1.27 4.37 14.44
C SER A 61 0.61 5.74 14.15
N ARG A 62 1.30 6.63 13.44
CA ARG A 62 0.73 7.91 12.99
C ARG A 62 -0.09 7.78 11.69
N VAL A 63 0.01 6.64 11.03
CA VAL A 63 -0.84 6.34 9.89
C VAL A 63 -2.26 6.08 10.40
N ASP A 64 -3.13 7.06 10.16
CA ASP A 64 -4.55 6.93 10.50
C ASP A 64 -5.26 6.07 9.44
N PRO A 65 -6.27 5.26 9.80
CA PRO A 65 -7.13 4.59 8.85
C PRO A 65 -7.68 5.49 7.75
N GLN A 66 -8.00 6.74 8.07
CA GLN A 66 -8.49 7.73 7.11
C GLN A 66 -7.48 8.01 5.99
N HIS A 67 -6.17 8.05 6.28
CA HIS A 67 -5.13 8.26 5.26
C HIS A 67 -5.10 7.11 4.25
N VAL A 68 -5.33 5.88 4.71
CA VAL A 68 -5.36 4.69 3.84
C VAL A 68 -6.62 4.68 2.98
N LEU A 69 -7.77 4.99 3.57
CA LEU A 69 -9.04 5.08 2.85
C LEU A 69 -9.02 6.21 1.82
N LEU A 70 -8.46 7.37 2.19
CA LEU A 70 -8.27 8.49 1.27
C LEU A 70 -7.38 8.10 0.09
N ALA A 71 -6.25 7.39 0.33
CA ALA A 71 -5.39 6.93 -0.75
C ALA A 71 -6.16 6.04 -1.76
N PHE A 72 -7.00 5.14 -1.27
CA PHE A 72 -7.83 4.30 -2.13
C PHE A 72 -8.92 5.10 -2.86
N SER A 73 -9.56 6.08 -2.23
CA SER A 73 -10.56 6.94 -2.87
C SER A 73 -9.97 7.83 -3.97
N GLU A 74 -8.70 8.23 -3.84
CA GLU A 74 -7.95 8.96 -4.86
C GLU A 74 -7.39 8.06 -5.98
N GLY A 75 -7.76 6.77 -5.98
CA GLY A 75 -7.42 5.83 -7.05
C GLY A 75 -6.02 5.21 -6.92
N CYS A 76 -5.49 5.12 -5.72
CA CYS A 76 -4.31 4.33 -5.41
C CYS A 76 -4.65 2.84 -5.47
N ASP A 77 -3.83 2.04 -6.14
CA ASP A 77 -4.06 0.61 -6.34
C ASP A 77 -3.58 -0.25 -5.17
N GLY A 78 -2.63 0.26 -4.39
CA GLY A 78 -2.10 -0.43 -3.22
C GLY A 78 -1.53 0.53 -2.17
N VAL A 79 -1.65 0.16 -0.90
CA VAL A 79 -1.06 0.90 0.22
C VAL A 79 -0.11 0.01 0.99
N PHE A 80 1.11 0.50 1.16
CA PHE A 80 2.17 -0.15 1.92
C PHE A 80 2.45 0.62 3.21
N ILE A 81 2.47 -0.07 4.35
CA ILE A 81 2.83 0.51 5.63
C ILE A 81 4.09 -0.19 6.14
N GLY A 82 5.16 0.55 6.30
CA GLY A 82 6.42 0.06 6.84
C GLY A 82 6.66 0.53 8.27
N GLY A 83 6.94 -0.41 9.17
CA GLY A 83 7.20 -0.14 10.58
C GLY A 83 8.41 -0.87 11.14
N CYS A 84 8.79 -0.53 12.37
CA CYS A 84 9.85 -1.19 13.11
C CYS A 84 9.43 -2.60 13.52
N HIS A 85 10.38 -3.52 13.64
CA HIS A 85 10.14 -4.85 14.21
C HIS A 85 9.48 -4.77 15.61
N PRO A 86 8.65 -5.74 15.98
CA PRO A 86 8.09 -5.83 17.33
C PRO A 86 9.21 -5.81 18.37
N GLY A 87 9.10 -4.89 19.33
CA GLY A 87 10.15 -4.65 20.34
C GLY A 87 11.11 -3.50 20.03
N ASP A 88 11.32 -3.15 18.74
CA ASP A 88 12.32 -2.13 18.33
C ASP A 88 11.70 -0.76 18.02
N CYS A 89 10.46 -0.54 18.41
CA CYS A 89 9.80 0.73 18.13
C CYS A 89 10.42 1.87 18.94
N HIS A 90 10.91 2.93 18.28
CA HIS A 90 11.44 4.13 18.93
C HIS A 90 10.48 4.74 19.97
N TYR A 91 9.17 4.59 19.77
CA TYR A 91 8.10 5.03 20.66
C TYR A 91 7.48 3.86 21.47
N GLN A 92 8.23 2.79 21.68
CA GLN A 92 7.93 1.58 22.45
C GLN A 92 6.77 0.72 21.87
N SER A 93 5.57 1.26 21.70
CA SER A 93 4.37 0.49 21.35
C SER A 93 3.74 0.83 19.99
N GLY A 94 4.37 1.70 19.20
CA GLY A 94 3.79 2.20 17.95
C GLY A 94 3.48 1.09 16.94
N ASN A 95 4.38 0.14 16.75
CA ASN A 95 4.22 -1.01 15.85
C ASN A 95 3.04 -1.91 16.25
N TYR A 96 2.82 -2.16 17.54
CA TYR A 96 1.68 -2.93 18.02
C TYR A 96 0.34 -2.22 17.75
N LYS A 97 0.30 -0.89 17.91
CA LYS A 97 -0.88 -0.08 17.57
C LYS A 97 -1.17 -0.16 16.07
N THR A 98 -0.13 -0.05 15.24
CA THR A 98 -0.24 -0.19 13.78
C THR A 98 -0.79 -1.55 13.38
N LYS A 99 -0.24 -2.64 13.96
CA LYS A 99 -0.71 -4.00 13.67
C LYS A 99 -2.22 -4.15 13.92
N ARG A 100 -2.70 -3.70 15.10
CA ARG A 100 -4.13 -3.77 15.44
C ARG A 100 -5.01 -2.98 14.46
N ARG A 101 -4.59 -1.75 14.10
CA ARG A 101 -5.31 -0.91 13.14
C ARG A 101 -5.37 -1.54 11.76
N VAL A 102 -4.25 -2.10 11.27
CA VAL A 102 -4.21 -2.74 9.95
C VAL A 102 -5.09 -3.97 9.89
N ILE A 103 -5.16 -4.78 10.96
CA ILE A 103 -6.06 -5.93 11.04
C ILE A 103 -7.52 -5.49 10.93
N LEU A 104 -7.91 -4.45 11.67
CA LEU A 104 -9.26 -3.90 11.61
C LEU A 104 -9.55 -3.30 10.23
N LEU A 105 -8.60 -2.52 9.70
CA LEU A 105 -8.74 -1.84 8.41
C LEU A 105 -8.89 -2.82 7.25
N LYS A 106 -8.20 -3.96 7.28
CA LYS A 106 -8.41 -5.02 6.28
C LYS A 106 -9.85 -5.54 6.25
N LYS A 107 -10.49 -5.70 7.42
CA LYS A 107 -11.91 -6.08 7.50
C LYS A 107 -12.82 -4.97 6.95
N VAL A 108 -12.50 -3.70 7.22
CA VAL A 108 -13.26 -2.57 6.66
C VAL A 108 -13.13 -2.53 5.13
N LEU A 109 -11.93 -2.73 4.59
CA LEU A 109 -11.71 -2.79 3.14
C LEU A 109 -12.52 -3.91 2.49
N GLU A 110 -12.56 -5.08 3.11
CA GLU A 110 -13.37 -6.21 2.64
C GLU A 110 -14.88 -5.87 2.61
N GLN A 111 -15.39 -5.20 3.64
CA GLN A 111 -16.79 -4.73 3.68
C GLN A 111 -17.08 -3.67 2.62
N LEU A 112 -16.08 -2.87 2.25
CA LEU A 112 -16.19 -1.89 1.17
C LEU A 112 -16.04 -2.52 -0.25
N GLY A 113 -15.88 -3.86 -0.33
CA GLY A 113 -15.69 -4.57 -1.60
C GLY A 113 -14.28 -4.43 -2.18
N LEU A 114 -13.33 -3.94 -1.40
CA LEU A 114 -11.93 -3.84 -1.79
C LEU A 114 -11.15 -5.07 -1.31
N ASN A 115 -10.29 -5.61 -2.17
CA ASN A 115 -9.44 -6.72 -1.77
C ASN A 115 -8.47 -6.29 -0.65
N PRO A 116 -8.54 -6.88 0.56
CA PRO A 116 -7.72 -6.48 1.70
C PRO A 116 -6.21 -6.73 1.49
N SER A 117 -5.82 -7.54 0.50
CA SER A 117 -4.42 -7.76 0.14
C SER A 117 -3.77 -6.55 -0.56
N ARG A 118 -4.57 -5.54 -0.97
CA ARG A 118 -4.08 -4.25 -1.45
C ARG A 118 -3.46 -3.39 -0.33
N LEU A 119 -3.70 -3.75 0.94
CA LEU A 119 -3.05 -3.16 2.10
C LEU A 119 -2.01 -4.11 2.66
N ARG A 120 -0.73 -3.75 2.57
CA ARG A 120 0.39 -4.53 3.13
C ARG A 120 1.04 -3.80 4.31
N LEU A 121 1.24 -4.51 5.41
CA LEU A 121 2.06 -4.09 6.54
C LEU A 121 3.30 -4.96 6.58
N GLU A 122 4.46 -4.34 6.71
CA GLU A 122 5.74 -5.06 6.81
C GLU A 122 6.64 -4.44 7.87
N TRP A 123 7.42 -5.27 8.53
CA TRP A 123 8.42 -4.86 9.52
C TRP A 123 9.80 -4.89 8.88
N ILE A 124 10.42 -3.70 8.77
CA ILE A 124 11.72 -3.54 8.13
C ILE A 124 12.56 -2.60 8.98
N SER A 125 13.76 -3.05 9.37
CA SER A 125 14.74 -2.24 10.11
C SER A 125 15.54 -1.32 9.17
N ALA A 126 16.27 -0.38 9.77
CA ALA A 126 17.12 0.55 9.01
C ALA A 126 18.24 -0.15 8.22
N SER A 127 18.71 -1.32 8.68
CA SER A 127 19.76 -2.12 8.04
C SER A 127 19.24 -3.08 6.95
N GLU A 128 17.92 -3.23 6.83
CA GLU A 128 17.29 -4.21 5.95
C GLU A 128 16.90 -3.64 4.56
N GLY A 129 17.80 -2.86 3.91
CA GLY A 129 17.55 -2.29 2.58
C GLY A 129 17.21 -3.34 1.51
N LYS A 130 17.88 -4.51 1.55
CA LYS A 130 17.58 -5.63 0.63
C LYS A 130 16.17 -6.18 0.84
N LYS A 131 15.72 -6.30 2.10
CA LYS A 131 14.37 -6.73 2.43
C LYS A 131 13.35 -5.72 1.91
N PHE A 132 13.61 -4.41 2.07
CA PHE A 132 12.76 -3.36 1.52
C PHE A 132 12.60 -3.50 0.00
N ALA A 133 13.70 -3.60 -0.74
CA ALA A 133 13.67 -3.72 -2.20
C ALA A 133 12.90 -4.96 -2.66
N ASN A 134 13.12 -6.12 -2.03
CA ASN A 134 12.40 -7.36 -2.33
C ASN A 134 10.91 -7.24 -2.02
N THR A 135 10.56 -6.67 -0.87
CA THR A 135 9.15 -6.48 -0.45
C THR A 135 8.41 -5.55 -1.41
N MET A 136 9.05 -4.47 -1.86
CA MET A 136 8.45 -3.56 -2.84
C MET A 136 8.22 -4.24 -4.19
N LYS A 137 9.18 -5.07 -4.64
CA LYS A 137 9.02 -5.87 -5.87
C LYS A 137 7.85 -6.84 -5.74
N GLU A 138 7.82 -7.66 -4.69
CA GLU A 138 6.74 -8.61 -4.44
C GLU A 138 5.37 -7.93 -4.37
N PHE A 139 5.30 -6.78 -3.68
CA PHE A 139 4.05 -6.06 -3.52
C PHE A 139 3.58 -5.45 -4.84
N THR A 140 4.47 -4.87 -5.63
CA THR A 140 4.16 -4.35 -6.96
C THR A 140 3.66 -5.46 -7.89
N ASP A 141 4.35 -6.61 -7.91
CA ASP A 141 3.93 -7.78 -8.69
C ASP A 141 2.57 -8.32 -8.24
N HIS A 142 2.30 -8.29 -6.93
CA HIS A 142 1.00 -8.67 -6.38
C HIS A 142 -0.12 -7.73 -6.83
N ILE A 143 0.10 -6.40 -6.77
CA ILE A 143 -0.88 -5.42 -7.23
C ILE A 143 -1.09 -5.52 -8.75
N ASN A 144 -0.04 -5.79 -9.52
CA ASN A 144 -0.16 -6.06 -10.97
C ASN A 144 -1.12 -7.23 -11.26
N LYS A 145 -1.00 -8.32 -10.49
CA LYS A 145 -1.90 -9.48 -10.64
C LYS A 145 -3.35 -9.19 -10.25
N LEU A 146 -3.56 -8.30 -9.27
CA LEU A 146 -4.91 -7.87 -8.87
C LEU A 146 -5.56 -6.91 -9.86
N GLY A 147 -4.75 -6.25 -10.69
CA GLY A 147 -5.20 -5.21 -11.60
C GLY A 147 -5.62 -3.90 -10.91
N PRO A 148 -6.12 -2.93 -11.67
CA PRO A 148 -6.53 -1.63 -11.16
C PRO A 148 -7.66 -1.72 -10.14
N ILE A 149 -7.68 -0.76 -9.21
CA ILE A 149 -8.80 -0.65 -8.25
C ILE A 149 -10.07 -0.24 -9.01
N PRO A 150 -11.24 -0.84 -8.71
CA PRO A 150 -12.50 -0.37 -9.25
C PRO A 150 -12.73 1.08 -8.84
N LYS A 151 -13.04 1.97 -9.77
CA LYS A 151 -13.45 3.33 -9.42
C LYS A 151 -14.74 3.25 -8.61
N ILE A 152 -14.72 3.71 -7.39
CA ILE A 152 -15.91 3.95 -6.59
C ILE A 152 -16.46 5.29 -7.07
N ASP A 153 -17.41 5.27 -8.00
CA ASP A 153 -18.15 6.48 -8.38
C ASP A 153 -19.04 6.85 -7.20
N CYS A 154 -18.58 7.79 -6.38
CA CYS A 154 -19.43 8.49 -5.43
C CYS A 154 -20.30 9.49 -6.23
N SER A 155 -21.40 9.01 -6.80
CA SER A 155 -22.46 9.84 -7.38
C SER A 155 -23.61 9.94 -6.40
#